data_a89967db540629466f1d49cb8ecc7d5b
#
_entry.id   a89967db540629466f1d49cb8ecc7d5b
#
_cell.length_a   1.000
_cell.length_b   1.000
_cell.length_c   1.000
_cell.angle_alpha   90.00
_cell.angle_beta   90.00
_cell.angle_gamma   90.00
#
_symmetry.space_group_name_H-M   'P 1'
#
loop_
_entity.id
_entity.type
_entity.pdbx_description
1 polymer ?
#
loop_
_entity_poly.entity_id
_entity_poly.type
_entity_poly.pdbx_seq_one_letter_code
_entity_poly.pdbx_strand_id
1 'polypeptide(L)'
;MRAFIAFDLPPKIKTEISNFRKPLQQPAFKSVLKWVDPDNFHITLKFLGETTPEKVDLLSEKIKKNLHPIKPITVTLSTLGAFPNISRPNVIWIDVFPKDELLITFNKIETICITEGFEPDQKPFKTHITLARLKRGINQEQIKQISSTLKTSTTVPPLTFNITGVTIYKSVLPPQGPLYTAIRFID
;
A
#
# COMPACT_ATOMS: atom_id res chain seq x y z
N MET A 1 6.29 -15.88 -11.14
CA MET A 1 6.53 -15.15 -9.87
C MET A 1 5.39 -14.19 -9.60
N ARG A 2 4.98 -14.04 -8.36
CA ARG A 2 3.99 -13.01 -8.01
C ARG A 2 4.63 -11.62 -8.04
N ALA A 3 3.96 -10.66 -8.66
CA ALA A 3 4.44 -9.28 -8.75
C ALA A 3 3.30 -8.25 -8.54
N PHE A 4 3.68 -7.03 -8.22
CA PHE A 4 2.77 -5.89 -8.12
C PHE A 4 3.51 -4.58 -8.40
N ILE A 5 2.78 -3.54 -8.76
CA ILE A 5 3.29 -2.18 -9.00
C ILE A 5 2.85 -1.30 -7.84
N ALA A 6 3.74 -0.45 -7.35
CA ALA A 6 3.46 0.45 -6.24
C ALA A 6 4.28 1.73 -6.31
N PHE A 7 3.81 2.76 -5.64
CA PHE A 7 4.66 3.86 -5.21
C PHE A 7 5.40 3.45 -3.93
N ASP A 8 6.72 3.58 -3.95
CA ASP A 8 7.54 3.39 -2.76
C ASP A 8 7.56 4.66 -1.90
N LEU A 9 7.83 4.49 -0.62
CA LEU A 9 7.95 5.58 0.33
C LEU A 9 9.43 5.83 0.66
N PRO A 10 9.83 7.11 0.81
CA PRO A 10 11.17 7.42 1.32
C PRO A 10 11.44 6.75 2.68
N PRO A 11 12.65 6.27 2.96
CA PRO A 11 12.99 5.58 4.22
C PRO A 11 12.62 6.38 5.47
N LYS A 12 12.83 7.70 5.44
CA LYS A 12 12.43 8.61 6.53
C LYS A 12 10.94 8.53 6.82
N ILE A 13 10.09 8.50 5.79
CA ILE A 13 8.63 8.41 5.93
C ILE A 13 8.23 7.05 6.49
N LYS A 14 8.86 5.96 6.05
CA LYS A 14 8.65 4.62 6.63
C LYS A 14 8.96 4.60 8.12
N THR A 15 10.04 5.24 8.54
CA THR A 15 10.42 5.40 9.96
C THR A 15 9.39 6.20 10.74
N GLU A 16 8.92 7.34 10.21
CA GLU A 16 7.92 8.19 10.87
C GLU A 16 6.57 7.46 11.03
N ILE A 17 6.11 6.75 9.99
CA ILE A 17 4.90 5.91 10.08
C ILE A 17 5.09 4.81 11.14
N SER A 18 6.27 4.19 11.20
CA SER A 18 6.58 3.18 12.21
C SER A 18 6.55 3.75 13.63
N ASN A 19 7.04 4.97 13.85
CA ASN A 19 6.97 5.67 15.12
C ASN A 19 5.53 6.02 15.49
N PHE A 20 4.78 6.59 14.56
CA PHE A 20 3.36 6.92 14.73
C PHE A 20 2.51 5.74 15.17
N ARG A 21 2.74 4.54 14.64
CA ARG A 21 1.93 3.35 14.97
C ARG A 21 2.28 2.71 16.33
N LYS A 22 3.44 3.05 16.96
CA LYS A 22 3.85 2.45 18.24
C LYS A 22 2.79 2.51 19.32
N PRO A 23 2.10 3.64 19.57
CA PRO A 23 1.01 3.70 20.54
C PRO A 23 -0.17 2.77 20.23
N LEU A 24 -0.37 2.44 18.93
CA LEU A 24 -1.39 1.48 18.50
C LEU A 24 -0.94 0.02 18.70
N GLN A 25 0.35 -0.22 18.91
CA GLN A 25 0.92 -1.56 19.12
C GLN A 25 0.84 -2.03 20.58
N GLN A 26 -0.23 -1.67 21.29
CA GLN A 26 -0.48 -2.10 22.66
C GLN A 26 -0.51 -3.64 22.76
N PRO A 27 -0.19 -4.22 23.93
CA PRO A 27 -0.19 -5.66 24.15
C PRO A 27 -1.50 -6.34 23.72
N ALA A 28 -2.65 -5.69 23.98
CA ALA A 28 -3.97 -6.16 23.56
C ALA A 28 -4.09 -6.34 22.04
N PHE A 29 -3.36 -5.58 21.23
CA PHE A 29 -3.44 -5.66 19.77
C PHE A 29 -2.36 -6.53 19.14
N LYS A 30 -1.29 -6.88 19.86
CA LYS A 30 -0.25 -7.80 19.36
C LYS A 30 -0.80 -9.18 19.03
N SER A 31 -1.77 -9.66 19.81
CA SER A 31 -2.40 -10.98 19.59
C SER A 31 -3.35 -10.98 18.40
N VAL A 32 -3.96 -9.87 18.05
CA VAL A 32 -5.06 -9.76 17.08
C VAL A 32 -4.66 -9.13 15.74
N LEU A 33 -3.59 -8.33 15.70
CA LEU A 33 -3.10 -7.66 14.50
C LEU A 33 -1.79 -8.28 14.00
N LYS A 34 -1.69 -8.44 12.68
CA LYS A 34 -0.43 -8.67 11.98
C LYS A 34 0.01 -7.34 11.39
N TRP A 35 1.03 -6.73 12.00
CA TRP A 35 1.59 -5.47 11.56
C TRP A 35 2.44 -5.67 10.30
N VAL A 36 2.33 -4.71 9.37
CA VAL A 36 3.17 -4.66 8.18
C VAL A 36 4.57 -4.24 8.59
N ASP A 37 5.59 -4.90 8.05
CA ASP A 37 6.98 -4.48 8.24
C ASP A 37 7.18 -3.07 7.66
N PRO A 38 7.88 -2.15 8.35
CA PRO A 38 8.10 -0.80 7.83
C PRO A 38 8.73 -0.77 6.44
N ASP A 39 9.63 -1.69 6.12
CA ASP A 39 10.26 -1.77 4.80
C ASP A 39 9.25 -2.11 3.69
N ASN A 40 8.13 -2.72 4.06
CA ASN A 40 7.04 -3.06 3.17
C ASN A 40 5.96 -1.98 3.03
N PHE A 41 6.12 -0.79 3.62
CA PHE A 41 5.16 0.31 3.41
C PHE A 41 5.24 0.84 1.98
N HIS A 42 4.11 0.86 1.31
CA HIS A 42 3.96 1.31 -0.08
C HIS A 42 2.50 1.71 -0.35
N ILE A 43 2.26 2.38 -1.46
CA ILE A 43 0.90 2.60 -2.00
C ILE A 43 0.76 1.67 -3.21
N THR A 44 -0.02 0.62 -3.09
CA THR A 44 -0.24 -0.33 -4.20
C THR A 44 -1.00 0.35 -5.33
N LEU A 45 -0.49 0.19 -6.55
CA LEU A 45 -1.16 0.62 -7.78
C LEU A 45 -1.84 -0.55 -8.47
N LYS A 46 -1.11 -1.67 -8.70
CA LYS A 46 -1.64 -2.80 -9.46
C LYS A 46 -1.07 -4.12 -8.98
N PHE A 47 -1.92 -5.08 -8.69
CA PHE A 47 -1.49 -6.47 -8.52
C PHE A 47 -1.42 -7.15 -9.89
N LEU A 48 -0.24 -7.66 -10.25
CA LEU A 48 -0.01 -8.37 -11.51
C LEU A 48 -0.30 -9.88 -11.39
N GLY A 49 -0.40 -10.40 -10.16
CA GLY A 49 -0.56 -11.83 -9.91
C GLY A 49 0.70 -12.61 -10.31
N GLU A 50 0.52 -13.84 -10.78
CA GLU A 50 1.61 -14.65 -11.29
C GLU A 50 2.02 -14.16 -12.70
N THR A 51 3.30 -13.88 -12.87
CA THR A 51 3.87 -13.35 -14.11
C THR A 51 5.30 -13.85 -14.33
N THR A 52 5.87 -13.61 -15.50
CA THR A 52 7.24 -13.97 -15.85
C THR A 52 8.15 -12.75 -15.82
N PRO A 53 9.49 -12.94 -15.71
CA PRO A 53 10.44 -11.83 -15.79
C PRO A 53 10.31 -11.06 -17.11
N GLU A 54 10.14 -11.75 -18.22
CA GLU A 54 10.04 -11.18 -19.57
C GLU A 54 8.81 -10.26 -19.69
N LYS A 55 7.66 -10.69 -19.14
CA LYS A 55 6.47 -9.84 -19.07
C LYS A 55 6.67 -8.60 -18.20
N VAL A 56 7.40 -8.74 -17.09
CA VAL A 56 7.72 -7.60 -16.21
C VAL A 56 8.63 -6.61 -16.93
N ASP A 57 9.62 -7.08 -17.67
CA ASP A 57 10.53 -6.23 -18.43
C ASP A 57 9.79 -5.46 -19.52
N LEU A 58 8.97 -6.15 -20.30
CA LEU A 58 8.12 -5.52 -21.31
C LEU A 58 7.19 -4.47 -20.70
N LEU A 59 6.53 -4.81 -19.58
CA LEU A 59 5.63 -3.89 -18.89
C LEU A 59 6.39 -2.65 -18.37
N SER A 60 7.58 -2.85 -17.79
CA SER A 60 8.44 -1.77 -17.32
C SER A 60 8.79 -0.78 -18.45
N GLU A 61 9.17 -1.30 -19.63
CA GLU A 61 9.46 -0.50 -20.80
C GLU A 61 8.24 0.29 -21.31
N LYS A 62 7.07 -0.36 -21.32
CA LYS A 62 5.81 0.29 -21.69
C LYS A 62 5.43 1.40 -20.72
N ILE A 63 5.56 1.16 -19.40
CA ILE A 63 5.30 2.17 -18.37
C ILE A 63 6.28 3.33 -18.55
N LYS A 64 7.57 3.07 -18.70
CA LYS A 64 8.58 4.09 -18.94
C LYS A 64 8.25 4.93 -20.16
N LYS A 65 7.96 4.31 -21.29
CA LYS A 65 7.62 5.01 -22.54
C LYS A 65 6.42 5.95 -22.42
N ASN A 66 5.42 5.59 -21.61
CA ASN A 66 4.13 6.32 -21.51
C ASN A 66 4.06 7.30 -20.33
N LEU A 67 4.93 7.16 -19.32
CA LEU A 67 4.90 7.99 -18.12
C LEU A 67 6.17 8.83 -17.91
N HIS A 68 7.27 8.51 -18.60
CA HIS A 68 8.54 9.25 -18.42
C HIS A 68 8.52 10.63 -19.08
N PRO A 69 9.05 11.68 -18.42
CA PRO A 69 9.41 11.68 -17.00
C PRO A 69 8.16 11.68 -16.10
N ILE A 70 8.19 10.86 -15.04
CA ILE A 70 7.14 10.87 -14.04
C ILE A 70 7.30 12.16 -13.22
N LYS A 71 6.36 13.07 -13.36
CA LYS A 71 6.36 14.30 -12.55
C LYS A 71 6.25 13.94 -11.07
N PRO A 72 7.11 14.49 -10.20
CA PRO A 72 7.00 14.28 -8.77
C PRO A 72 5.62 14.67 -8.25
N ILE A 73 4.99 13.76 -7.51
CA ILE A 73 3.71 14.02 -6.84
C ILE A 73 4.00 14.27 -5.37
N THR A 74 3.70 15.47 -4.89
CA THR A 74 3.79 15.79 -3.47
C THR A 74 2.58 15.23 -2.75
N VAL A 75 2.79 14.29 -1.83
CA VAL A 75 1.73 13.62 -1.09
C VAL A 75 1.84 13.89 0.40
N THR A 76 0.69 13.90 1.07
CA THR A 76 0.58 14.10 2.51
C THR A 76 -0.25 12.97 3.12
N LEU A 77 0.21 12.45 4.25
CA LEU A 77 -0.56 11.51 5.05
C LEU A 77 -1.71 12.24 5.75
N SER A 78 -2.85 11.56 5.90
CA SER A 78 -4.05 12.17 6.46
C SER A 78 -4.61 11.38 7.64
N THR A 79 -5.61 10.55 7.46
CA THR A 79 -6.36 9.91 8.53
C THR A 79 -6.15 8.40 8.56
N LEU A 80 -6.35 7.80 9.73
CA LEU A 80 -6.48 6.35 9.83
C LEU A 80 -7.84 5.91 9.27
N GLY A 81 -7.82 4.80 8.57
CA GLY A 81 -9.00 4.15 8.05
C GLY A 81 -8.92 2.64 8.18
N ALA A 82 -10.03 1.98 7.80
CA ALA A 82 -10.06 0.52 7.75
C ALA A 82 -10.92 0.01 6.59
N PHE A 83 -10.54 -1.15 6.04
CA PHE A 83 -11.40 -1.90 5.14
C PHE A 83 -12.07 -3.07 5.87
N PRO A 84 -13.35 -3.35 5.60
CA PRO A 84 -14.27 -2.57 4.77
C PRO A 84 -14.67 -1.24 5.41
N ASN A 85 -14.62 -1.11 6.74
CA ASN A 85 -14.88 0.12 7.51
C ASN A 85 -14.32 0.00 8.93
N ILE A 86 -14.29 1.12 9.67
CA ILE A 86 -13.73 1.18 11.04
C ILE A 86 -14.51 0.30 12.03
N SER A 87 -15.81 0.09 11.82
CA SER A 87 -16.64 -0.75 12.74
C SER A 87 -16.39 -2.24 12.59
N ARG A 88 -15.89 -2.67 11.42
CA ARG A 88 -15.50 -4.07 11.11
C ARG A 88 -14.17 -4.10 10.36
N PRO A 89 -13.07 -3.69 11.00
CA PRO A 89 -11.79 -3.58 10.33
C PRO A 89 -11.23 -4.96 10.01
N ASN A 90 -10.76 -5.17 8.77
CA ASN A 90 -9.92 -6.29 8.37
C ASN A 90 -8.51 -5.83 8.01
N VAL A 91 -8.40 -4.60 7.51
CA VAL A 91 -7.13 -3.95 7.15
C VAL A 91 -7.16 -2.55 7.72
N ILE A 92 -6.11 -2.17 8.44
CA ILE A 92 -5.91 -0.81 8.97
C ILE A 92 -4.90 -0.12 8.07
N TRP A 93 -5.19 1.12 7.68
CA TRP A 93 -4.39 1.88 6.74
C TRP A 93 -4.39 3.39 7.04
N ILE A 94 -3.44 4.11 6.44
CA ILE A 94 -3.37 5.58 6.43
C ILE A 94 -3.81 6.07 5.05
N ASP A 95 -4.66 7.09 5.01
CA ASP A 95 -5.07 7.79 3.78
C ASP A 95 -3.98 8.72 3.27
N VAL A 96 -3.90 8.91 1.94
CA VAL A 96 -2.87 9.70 1.26
C VAL A 96 -3.53 10.67 0.29
N PHE A 97 -3.07 11.91 0.28
CA PHE A 97 -3.52 12.99 -0.61
C PHE A 97 -2.34 13.60 -1.38
N PRO A 98 -2.58 14.23 -2.55
CA PRO A 98 -3.86 14.37 -3.27
C PRO A 98 -4.28 13.06 -3.95
N LYS A 99 -5.60 12.83 -4.03
CA LYS A 99 -6.13 11.61 -4.64
C LYS A 99 -6.13 11.66 -6.16
N ASP A 100 -6.42 12.82 -6.73
CA ASP A 100 -6.62 12.97 -8.17
C ASP A 100 -5.33 12.71 -8.96
N GLU A 101 -4.18 13.25 -8.52
CA GLU A 101 -2.91 13.03 -9.18
C GLU A 101 -2.46 11.56 -9.11
N LEU A 102 -2.68 10.92 -7.95
CA LEU A 102 -2.41 9.49 -7.75
C LEU A 102 -3.33 8.64 -8.61
N LEU A 103 -4.61 9.01 -8.74
CA LEU A 103 -5.60 8.35 -9.58
C LEU A 103 -5.24 8.46 -11.09
N ILE A 104 -4.75 9.62 -11.53
CA ILE A 104 -4.30 9.81 -12.91
C ILE A 104 -3.18 8.80 -13.24
N THR A 105 -2.19 8.69 -12.37
CA THR A 105 -1.08 7.74 -12.57
C THR A 105 -1.57 6.30 -12.52
N PHE A 106 -2.46 5.97 -11.56
CA PHE A 106 -3.09 4.66 -11.48
C PHE A 106 -3.81 4.30 -12.79
N ASN A 107 -4.67 5.19 -13.31
CA ASN A 107 -5.45 4.94 -14.53
C ASN A 107 -4.54 4.67 -15.75
N LYS A 108 -3.43 5.41 -15.87
CA LYS A 108 -2.46 5.17 -16.95
C LYS A 108 -1.81 3.80 -16.82
N ILE A 109 -1.36 3.42 -15.61
CA ILE A 109 -0.74 2.11 -15.35
C ILE A 109 -1.76 1.00 -15.57
N GLU A 110 -2.98 1.16 -15.10
CA GLU A 110 -4.06 0.19 -15.30
C GLU A 110 -4.31 -0.05 -16.80
N THR A 111 -4.43 1.04 -17.58
CA THR A 111 -4.60 0.95 -19.03
C THR A 111 -3.43 0.19 -19.69
N ILE A 112 -2.19 0.51 -19.32
CA ILE A 112 -1.02 -0.18 -19.86
C ILE A 112 -1.05 -1.67 -19.49
N CYS A 113 -1.37 -2.00 -18.22
CA CYS A 113 -1.45 -3.38 -17.77
C CYS A 113 -2.51 -4.17 -18.53
N ILE A 114 -3.70 -3.60 -18.73
CA ILE A 114 -4.78 -4.24 -19.51
C ILE A 114 -4.33 -4.49 -20.96
N THR A 115 -3.67 -3.53 -21.59
CA THR A 115 -3.14 -3.67 -22.96
C THR A 115 -2.11 -4.79 -23.07
N GLU A 116 -1.34 -5.03 -22.01
CA GLU A 116 -0.34 -6.11 -21.93
C GLU A 116 -0.94 -7.44 -21.42
N GLY A 117 -2.27 -7.55 -21.36
CA GLY A 117 -3.01 -8.78 -21.05
C GLY A 117 -3.09 -9.13 -19.56
N PHE A 118 -2.99 -8.13 -18.68
CA PHE A 118 -3.31 -8.30 -17.26
C PHE A 118 -4.80 -8.00 -17.02
N GLU A 119 -5.41 -8.74 -16.08
CA GLU A 119 -6.80 -8.55 -15.73
C GLU A 119 -7.06 -7.16 -15.14
N PRO A 120 -8.18 -6.50 -15.48
CA PRO A 120 -8.55 -5.22 -14.89
C PRO A 120 -8.87 -5.36 -13.40
N ASP A 121 -8.58 -4.33 -12.62
CA ASP A 121 -8.95 -4.29 -11.22
C ASP A 121 -10.48 -4.14 -11.08
N GLN A 122 -11.08 -5.05 -10.31
CA GLN A 122 -12.54 -5.08 -10.11
C GLN A 122 -13.02 -4.06 -9.07
N LYS A 123 -12.11 -3.48 -8.28
CA LYS A 123 -12.44 -2.53 -7.22
C LYS A 123 -11.90 -1.16 -7.55
N PRO A 124 -12.61 -0.09 -7.16
CA PRO A 124 -12.11 1.26 -7.31
C PRO A 124 -10.77 1.43 -6.60
N PHE A 125 -9.86 2.15 -7.24
CA PHE A 125 -8.59 2.52 -6.64
C PHE A 125 -8.82 3.37 -5.39
N LYS A 126 -8.16 3.01 -4.31
CA LYS A 126 -8.16 3.79 -3.08
C LYS A 126 -6.73 3.96 -2.59
N THR A 127 -6.28 5.21 -2.58
CA THR A 127 -4.94 5.57 -2.09
C THR A 127 -4.84 5.23 -0.61
N HIS A 128 -3.90 4.35 -0.24
CA HIS A 128 -3.70 4.01 1.16
C HIS A 128 -2.35 3.33 1.39
N ILE A 129 -1.83 3.47 2.59
CA ILE A 129 -0.68 2.72 3.09
C ILE A 129 -1.17 1.75 4.15
N THR A 130 -1.05 0.46 3.91
CA THR A 130 -1.47 -0.58 4.86
C THR A 130 -0.54 -0.63 6.07
N LEU A 131 -1.08 -0.52 7.27
CA LEU A 131 -0.36 -0.60 8.54
C LEU A 131 -0.43 -1.98 9.18
N ALA A 132 -1.62 -2.61 9.16
CA ALA A 132 -1.87 -3.89 9.79
C ALA A 132 -3.05 -4.62 9.15
N ARG A 133 -3.10 -5.93 9.37
CA ARG A 133 -4.22 -6.79 8.99
C ARG A 133 -4.69 -7.56 10.22
N LEU A 134 -6.01 -7.74 10.36
CA LEU A 134 -6.54 -8.61 11.41
C LEU A 134 -6.14 -10.06 11.14
N LYS A 135 -5.79 -10.76 12.21
CA LYS A 135 -5.59 -12.22 12.19
C LYS A 135 -6.94 -12.92 12.08
N ARG A 136 -6.93 -14.19 11.72
CA ARG A 136 -8.14 -15.02 11.72
C ARG A 136 -8.54 -15.42 13.16
N GLY A 137 -9.82 -15.71 13.38
CA GLY A 137 -10.31 -16.22 14.67
C GLY A 137 -10.49 -15.15 15.76
N ILE A 138 -10.55 -13.88 15.40
CA ILE A 138 -10.74 -12.76 16.33
C ILE A 138 -12.22 -12.68 16.70
N ASN A 139 -12.51 -12.53 18.01
CA ASN A 139 -13.87 -12.41 18.52
C ASN A 139 -14.42 -10.97 18.38
N GLN A 140 -15.72 -10.83 18.58
CA GLN A 140 -16.42 -9.55 18.41
C GLN A 140 -15.96 -8.46 19.42
N GLU A 141 -15.60 -8.86 20.64
CA GLU A 141 -15.13 -7.91 21.66
C GLU A 141 -13.78 -7.30 21.26
N GLN A 142 -12.86 -8.11 20.75
CA GLN A 142 -11.58 -7.65 20.21
C GLN A 142 -11.78 -6.71 19.01
N ILE A 143 -12.75 -7.00 18.13
CA ILE A 143 -13.11 -6.11 17.01
C ILE A 143 -13.62 -4.76 17.52
N LYS A 144 -14.49 -4.75 18.54
CA LYS A 144 -15.00 -3.53 19.16
C LYS A 144 -13.88 -2.70 19.79
N GLN A 145 -12.94 -3.32 20.49
CA GLN A 145 -11.78 -2.63 21.08
C GLN A 145 -10.92 -1.97 20.02
N ILE A 146 -10.58 -2.68 18.93
CA ILE A 146 -9.83 -2.12 17.80
C ILE A 146 -10.61 -0.96 17.18
N SER A 147 -11.90 -1.14 16.91
CA SER A 147 -12.77 -0.11 16.35
C SER A 147 -12.82 1.15 17.22
N SER A 148 -12.97 0.99 18.53
CA SER A 148 -12.97 2.10 19.49
C SER A 148 -11.63 2.87 19.45
N THR A 149 -10.51 2.14 19.50
CA THR A 149 -9.19 2.74 19.44
C THR A 149 -8.96 3.49 18.10
N LEU A 150 -9.37 2.91 16.98
CA LEU A 150 -9.24 3.58 15.69
C LEU A 150 -10.07 4.87 15.62
N LYS A 151 -11.25 4.91 16.22
CA LYS A 151 -12.10 6.12 16.26
C LYS A 151 -11.48 7.25 17.08
N THR A 152 -10.74 6.93 18.13
CA THR A 152 -10.09 7.92 19.00
C THR A 152 -8.68 8.30 18.53
N SER A 153 -8.03 7.47 17.72
CA SER A 153 -6.64 7.65 17.27
C SER A 153 -6.56 8.11 15.80
N THR A 154 -7.50 8.90 15.33
CA THR A 154 -7.63 9.27 13.91
C THR A 154 -6.59 10.27 13.42
N THR A 155 -5.93 11.00 14.29
CA THR A 155 -4.96 12.04 13.90
C THR A 155 -3.62 11.41 13.52
N VAL A 156 -3.32 11.42 12.23
CA VAL A 156 -1.99 11.07 11.69
C VAL A 156 -1.16 12.34 11.59
N PRO A 157 0.13 12.34 11.97
CA PRO A 157 0.98 13.49 11.73
C PRO A 157 0.96 13.88 10.24
N PRO A 158 0.88 15.17 9.90
CA PRO A 158 0.84 15.63 8.50
C PRO A 158 2.24 15.49 7.86
N LEU A 159 2.64 14.25 7.57
CA LEU A 159 3.90 13.96 6.89
C LEU A 159 3.73 14.14 5.40
N THR A 160 4.57 15.02 4.83
CA THR A 160 4.58 15.32 3.39
C THR A 160 5.87 14.82 2.76
N PHE A 161 5.78 14.22 1.57
CA PHE A 161 6.91 13.71 0.81
C PHE A 161 6.60 13.66 -0.69
N ASN A 162 7.64 13.49 -1.52
CA ASN A 162 7.49 13.37 -2.95
C ASN A 162 7.57 11.91 -3.39
N ILE A 163 6.65 11.51 -4.25
CA ILE A 163 6.71 10.30 -5.05
C ILE A 163 7.35 10.68 -6.39
N THR A 164 8.46 10.04 -6.74
CA THR A 164 9.26 10.37 -7.94
C THR A 164 9.23 9.30 -9.00
N GLY A 165 8.55 8.18 -8.75
CA GLY A 165 8.50 7.07 -9.69
C GLY A 165 7.65 5.93 -9.17
N VAL A 166 7.57 4.88 -9.97
CA VAL A 166 6.87 3.63 -9.61
C VAL A 166 7.84 2.47 -9.54
N THR A 167 7.57 1.52 -8.66
CA THR A 167 8.40 0.33 -8.48
C THR A 167 7.58 -0.91 -8.77
N ILE A 168 8.15 -1.83 -9.55
CA ILE A 168 7.61 -3.19 -9.69
C ILE A 168 8.31 -4.07 -8.66
N TYR A 169 7.51 -4.72 -7.82
CA TYR A 169 7.97 -5.62 -6.77
C TYR A 169 7.67 -7.06 -7.09
N LYS A 170 8.64 -7.93 -6.82
CA LYS A 170 8.42 -9.36 -6.63
C LYS A 170 7.91 -9.59 -5.22
N SER A 171 6.89 -10.43 -5.06
CA SER A 171 6.31 -10.80 -3.77
C SER A 171 6.48 -12.28 -3.49
N VAL A 172 7.07 -12.61 -2.35
CA VAL A 172 7.12 -13.97 -1.80
C VAL A 172 6.34 -13.96 -0.49
N LEU A 173 5.56 -14.99 -0.23
CA LEU A 173 4.67 -15.09 0.93
C LEU A 173 5.08 -16.23 1.88
N PRO A 174 6.24 -16.15 2.55
CA PRO A 174 6.63 -17.13 3.57
C PRO A 174 5.72 -17.01 4.81
N PRO A 175 5.74 -18.03 5.72
CA PRO A 175 4.92 -18.02 6.93
C PRO A 175 5.11 -16.80 7.82
N GLN A 176 6.32 -16.23 7.86
CA GLN A 176 6.68 -15.07 8.67
C GLN A 176 6.02 -13.76 8.19
N GLY A 177 5.67 -13.68 6.90
CA GLY A 177 5.04 -12.51 6.30
C GLY A 177 5.56 -12.25 4.89
N PRO A 178 4.97 -11.29 4.18
CA PRO A 178 5.37 -10.99 2.82
C PRO A 178 6.77 -10.40 2.78
N LEU A 179 7.57 -10.88 1.84
CA LEU A 179 8.86 -10.31 1.45
C LEU A 179 8.71 -9.68 0.07
N TYR A 180 9.04 -8.40 -0.03
CA TYR A 180 8.98 -7.65 -1.27
C TYR A 180 10.39 -7.31 -1.72
N THR A 181 10.70 -7.59 -2.98
CA THR A 181 11.98 -7.24 -3.61
C THR A 181 11.68 -6.33 -4.78
N ALA A 182 12.23 -5.11 -4.75
CA ALA A 182 12.15 -4.20 -5.89
C ALA A 182 12.93 -4.80 -7.06
N ILE A 183 12.27 -4.99 -8.20
CA ILE A 183 12.88 -5.58 -9.40
C ILE A 183 13.01 -4.60 -10.56
N ARG A 184 12.16 -3.57 -10.62
CA ARG A 184 12.29 -2.45 -11.57
C ARG A 184 11.82 -1.16 -10.90
N PHE A 185 12.59 -0.10 -11.06
CA PHE A 185 12.21 1.27 -10.70
C PHE A 185 12.08 2.09 -11.99
N ILE A 186 11.03 2.89 -12.10
CA ILE A 186 10.68 3.70 -13.26
C ILE A 186 10.37 5.11 -12.74
N ASP A 187 11.22 6.08 -13.11
CA ASP A 187 11.15 7.50 -12.80
C ASP A 187 10.71 8.35 -14.01
#